data_f1a6da6a88da24c8a55a80f895cebb31
#
_entry.id   f1a6da6a88da24c8a55a80f895cebb31
#
_cell.length_a   1.000
_cell.length_b   1.000
_cell.length_c   1.000
_cell.angle_alpha   90.00
_cell.angle_beta   90.00
_cell.angle_gamma   90.00
#
_symmetry.space_group_name_H-M   'P 1'
#
loop_
_entity.id
_entity.type
_entity.pdbx_description
1 polymer ?
#
loop_
_entity_poly.entity_id
_entity_poly.type
_entity_poly.pdbx_seq_one_letter_code
_entity_poly.pdbx_strand_id
1 'polypeptide(L)'
;KERLRMRMTVYGNNATCPEADGACSCFLIEAEGRRILLDMGNGSLAKLQKDVDLAALDLIAISHLHFDHFGDLFCAKYQLESRRAYGEAIPRIPLLTPRLPAWARAELCTNDVFEPHVIEDGLRFRMGDAALEFIGTVHLVESYGVRLKAEGRTLAYSGDAGVCPQL
;
A
#
# COMPACT_ATOMS: atom_id res chain seq x y z
N LYS A 1 23.60 -11.74 15.20
CA LYS A 1 22.73 -10.81 14.47
C LYS A 1 21.31 -11.20 14.79
N GLU A 2 20.58 -10.33 15.46
CA GLU A 2 19.16 -10.51 15.70
C GLU A 2 18.47 -10.56 14.33
N ARG A 3 17.78 -11.66 14.04
CA ARG A 3 17.07 -11.84 12.77
C ARG A 3 15.88 -10.88 12.83
N LEU A 4 15.87 -9.85 12.01
CA LEU A 4 14.73 -8.92 11.90
C LEU A 4 13.48 -9.77 11.67
N ARG A 5 12.51 -9.68 12.59
CA ARG A 5 11.25 -10.40 12.48
C ARG A 5 10.25 -9.53 11.74
N MET A 6 9.40 -10.15 10.91
CA MET A 6 8.27 -9.45 10.29
C MET A 6 7.51 -8.63 11.34
N ARG A 7 7.37 -7.33 11.08
CA ARG A 7 6.68 -6.36 11.94
C ARG A 7 5.58 -5.66 11.14
N MET A 8 4.43 -5.49 11.73
CA MET A 8 3.35 -4.67 11.19
C MET A 8 3.12 -3.48 12.12
N THR A 9 3.09 -2.28 11.54
CA THR A 9 2.71 -1.04 12.22
C THR A 9 1.41 -0.53 11.61
N VAL A 10 0.41 -0.24 12.45
CA VAL A 10 -0.89 0.29 12.04
C VAL A 10 -0.86 1.81 12.17
N TYR A 11 -0.95 2.53 11.04
CA TYR A 11 -1.05 3.99 11.01
C TYR A 11 -2.48 4.49 10.93
N GLY A 12 -3.40 3.63 10.47
CA GLY A 12 -4.81 3.94 10.41
C GLY A 12 -5.66 2.68 10.22
N ASN A 13 -6.86 2.72 10.78
CA ASN A 13 -7.84 1.62 10.74
C ASN A 13 -9.29 2.13 10.83
N ASN A 14 -9.53 3.42 10.64
CA ASN A 14 -10.88 3.96 10.55
C ASN A 14 -11.49 3.68 9.17
N ALA A 15 -12.81 3.65 9.13
CA ALA A 15 -13.63 3.54 7.92
C ALA A 15 -14.96 4.26 8.20
N THR A 16 -15.56 4.89 7.25
CA THR A 16 -15.20 5.23 5.87
C THR A 16 -14.45 6.58 5.78
N CYS A 17 -14.28 7.24 6.89
CA CYS A 17 -13.56 8.51 7.06
C CYS A 17 -12.78 8.47 8.39
N PRO A 18 -11.72 9.26 8.53
CA PRO A 18 -11.01 9.32 9.79
C PRO A 18 -11.85 10.03 10.86
N GLU A 19 -11.85 9.49 12.07
CA GLU A 19 -12.32 10.23 13.26
C GLU A 19 -11.31 11.32 13.62
N ALA A 20 -11.69 12.21 14.56
CA ALA A 20 -10.76 13.19 15.10
C ALA A 20 -9.49 12.49 15.62
N ASP A 21 -8.31 12.97 15.20
CA ASP A 21 -7.01 12.36 15.48
C ASP A 21 -6.84 10.92 14.95
N GLY A 22 -7.82 10.40 14.23
CA GLY A 22 -7.80 9.10 13.56
C GLY A 22 -7.10 9.11 12.20
N ALA A 23 -7.10 7.97 11.54
CA ALA A 23 -6.70 7.81 10.14
C ALA A 23 -7.37 6.56 9.57
N CYS A 24 -7.64 6.58 8.26
CA CYS A 24 -8.15 5.45 7.52
C CYS A 24 -7.06 4.41 7.22
N SER A 25 -7.43 3.30 6.62
CA SER A 25 -6.62 2.10 6.45
C SER A 25 -5.20 2.38 5.95
N CYS A 26 -4.20 1.99 6.75
CA CYS A 26 -2.78 2.12 6.39
C CYS A 26 -1.93 1.23 7.28
N PHE A 27 -1.23 0.27 6.68
CA PHE A 27 -0.45 -0.74 7.38
C PHE A 27 0.95 -0.84 6.78
N LEU A 28 1.98 -0.56 7.58
CA LEU A 28 3.36 -0.77 7.17
C LEU A 28 3.83 -2.15 7.63
N ILE A 29 4.29 -2.95 6.69
CA ILE A 29 4.93 -4.23 6.97
C ILE A 29 6.44 -4.10 6.70
N GLU A 30 7.24 -4.38 7.72
CA GLU A 30 8.69 -4.48 7.61
C GLU A 30 9.08 -5.96 7.68
N ALA A 31 9.65 -6.48 6.60
CA ALA A 31 10.07 -7.88 6.50
C ALA A 31 11.22 -8.02 5.49
N GLU A 32 12.17 -8.91 5.74
CA GLU A 32 13.36 -9.13 4.88
C GLU A 32 14.11 -7.83 4.53
N GLY A 33 14.11 -6.86 5.46
CA GLY A 33 14.72 -5.54 5.25
C GLY A 33 13.93 -4.64 4.28
N ARG A 34 12.70 -4.99 3.93
CA ARG A 34 11.81 -4.23 3.05
C ARG A 34 10.70 -3.55 3.82
N ARG A 35 10.26 -2.41 3.30
CA ARG A 35 9.13 -1.62 3.78
C ARG A 35 7.99 -1.67 2.76
N ILE A 36 6.97 -2.43 3.08
CA ILE A 36 5.80 -2.67 2.24
C ILE A 36 4.61 -1.97 2.86
N LEU A 37 4.00 -1.05 2.15
CA LEU A 37 2.81 -0.34 2.61
C LEU A 37 1.56 -0.97 2.00
N LEU A 38 0.60 -1.36 2.84
CA LEU A 38 -0.73 -1.81 2.43
C LEU A 38 -1.73 -0.70 2.76
N ASP A 39 -2.33 -0.14 1.73
CA ASP A 39 -3.24 1.00 1.72
C ASP A 39 -2.63 2.30 2.26
N MET A 40 -3.21 3.43 1.87
CA MET A 40 -2.87 4.78 2.32
C MET A 40 -4.13 5.66 2.32
N GLY A 41 -5.04 5.36 3.25
CA GLY A 41 -6.29 6.08 3.41
C GLY A 41 -6.12 7.44 4.07
N ASN A 42 -7.19 8.23 4.07
CA ASN A 42 -7.19 9.61 4.54
C ASN A 42 -6.64 9.76 5.98
N GLY A 43 -5.77 10.74 6.19
CA GLY A 43 -5.14 11.06 7.47
C GLY A 43 -3.93 10.19 7.83
N SER A 44 -3.67 9.12 7.07
CA SER A 44 -2.61 8.17 7.39
C SER A 44 -1.20 8.68 7.03
N LEU A 45 -1.10 9.47 5.97
CA LEU A 45 0.17 10.05 5.52
C LEU A 45 0.85 10.86 6.63
N ALA A 46 0.08 11.73 7.31
CA ALA A 46 0.61 12.56 8.38
C ALA A 46 1.16 11.73 9.57
N LYS A 47 0.54 10.57 9.83
CA LYS A 47 1.01 9.64 10.87
C LYS A 47 2.22 8.84 10.41
N LEU A 48 2.18 8.30 9.19
CA LEU A 48 3.27 7.52 8.60
C LEU A 48 4.59 8.30 8.57
N GLN A 49 4.55 9.58 8.18
CA GLN A 49 5.72 10.44 8.06
C GLN A 49 6.43 10.75 9.38
N LYS A 50 5.85 10.45 10.54
CA LYS A 50 6.53 10.55 11.84
C LYS A 50 7.65 9.53 11.97
N ASP A 51 7.50 8.38 11.32
CA ASP A 51 8.39 7.23 11.51
C ASP A 51 9.12 6.83 10.21
N VAL A 52 8.55 7.15 9.04
CA VAL A 52 9.02 6.66 7.74
C VAL A 52 9.10 7.77 6.72
N ASP A 53 10.25 7.90 6.07
CA ASP A 53 10.36 8.68 4.84
C ASP A 53 9.66 7.92 3.70
N LEU A 54 8.77 8.60 2.97
CA LEU A 54 8.07 8.01 1.81
C LEU A 54 9.03 7.46 0.75
N ALA A 55 10.15 8.12 0.53
CA ALA A 55 11.17 7.68 -0.43
C ALA A 55 11.87 6.38 -0.03
N ALA A 56 11.70 5.96 1.23
CA ALA A 56 12.26 4.72 1.76
C ALA A 56 11.27 3.54 1.71
N LEU A 57 10.09 3.72 1.12
CA LEU A 57 9.16 2.63 0.85
C LEU A 57 9.65 1.81 -0.35
N ASP A 58 9.68 0.49 -0.20
CA ASP A 58 10.06 -0.42 -1.27
C ASP A 58 8.85 -0.83 -2.13
N LEU A 59 7.63 -0.70 -1.61
CA LEU A 59 6.39 -1.07 -2.28
C LEU A 59 5.19 -0.40 -1.63
N ILE A 60 4.23 0.00 -2.46
CA ILE A 60 2.88 0.39 -2.05
C ILE A 60 1.89 -0.53 -2.76
N ALA A 61 1.01 -1.19 -2.02
CA ALA A 61 -0.07 -2.00 -2.57
C ALA A 61 -1.42 -1.50 -2.03
N ILE A 62 -2.32 -1.18 -2.94
CA ILE A 62 -3.66 -0.69 -2.61
C ILE A 62 -4.67 -1.80 -2.87
N SER A 63 -5.40 -2.19 -1.82
CA SER A 63 -6.38 -3.27 -1.87
C SER A 63 -7.52 -2.97 -2.83
N HIS A 64 -8.05 -1.76 -2.78
CA HIS A 64 -9.11 -1.24 -3.64
C HIS A 64 -9.14 0.29 -3.63
N LEU A 65 -9.88 0.89 -4.57
CA LEU A 65 -9.85 2.33 -4.78
C LEU A 65 -11.11 3.02 -4.21
N HIS A 66 -11.42 2.77 -2.91
CA HIS A 66 -12.21 3.67 -2.07
C HIS A 66 -11.28 4.64 -1.34
N PHE A 67 -11.74 5.89 -1.14
CA PHE A 67 -10.89 6.97 -0.63
C PHE A 67 -10.27 6.69 0.74
N ASP A 68 -10.94 5.93 1.59
CA ASP A 68 -10.44 5.49 2.89
C ASP A 68 -9.32 4.44 2.81
N HIS A 69 -8.97 4.00 1.58
CA HIS A 69 -7.84 3.10 1.33
C HIS A 69 -6.71 3.71 0.49
N PHE A 70 -6.99 4.79 -0.27
CA PHE A 70 -5.95 5.40 -1.12
C PHE A 70 -5.94 6.93 -1.13
N GLY A 71 -6.84 7.60 -0.38
CA GLY A 71 -7.04 9.05 -0.48
C GLY A 71 -5.79 9.90 -0.25
N ASP A 72 -4.92 9.53 0.68
CA ASP A 72 -3.67 10.25 0.95
C ASP A 72 -2.57 9.95 -0.07
N LEU A 73 -2.74 8.95 -0.93
CA LEU A 73 -1.73 8.60 -1.93
C LEU A 73 -1.50 9.71 -2.97
N PHE A 74 -2.52 10.52 -3.26
CA PHE A 74 -2.36 11.69 -4.12
C PHE A 74 -1.46 12.76 -3.48
N CYS A 75 -1.62 13.00 -2.17
CA CYS A 75 -0.76 13.92 -1.45
C CYS A 75 0.67 13.38 -1.35
N ALA A 76 0.84 12.08 -1.11
CA ALA A 76 2.13 11.41 -1.10
C ALA A 76 2.84 11.53 -2.46
N LYS A 77 2.12 11.28 -3.56
CA LYS A 77 2.60 11.46 -4.93
C LYS A 77 3.12 12.89 -5.14
N TYR A 78 2.30 13.89 -4.85
CA TYR A 78 2.64 15.29 -5.01
C TYR A 78 3.88 15.70 -4.19
N GLN A 79 4.01 15.18 -2.97
CA GLN A 79 5.19 15.41 -2.14
C GLN A 79 6.46 14.83 -2.79
N LEU A 80 6.41 13.60 -3.30
CA LEU A 80 7.55 12.97 -3.96
C LEU A 80 7.94 13.69 -5.26
N GLU A 81 6.95 14.13 -6.05
CA GLU A 81 7.16 14.97 -7.25
C GLU A 81 7.86 16.29 -6.90
N SER A 82 7.37 16.97 -5.86
CA SER A 82 7.95 18.23 -5.38
C SER A 82 9.41 18.04 -4.94
N ARG A 83 9.69 17.01 -4.15
CA ARG A 83 11.06 16.68 -3.70
C ARG A 83 12.00 16.43 -4.88
N ARG A 84 11.54 15.69 -5.91
CA ARG A 84 12.31 15.50 -7.15
C ARG A 84 12.55 16.81 -7.91
N ALA A 85 11.53 17.67 -7.99
CA ALA A 85 11.67 18.98 -8.64
C ALA A 85 12.70 19.88 -7.95
N TYR A 86 12.90 19.70 -6.64
CA TYR A 86 13.96 20.36 -5.87
C TYR A 86 15.30 19.61 -5.88
N GLY A 87 15.47 18.60 -6.74
CA GLY A 87 16.73 17.91 -6.99
C GLY A 87 17.03 16.72 -6.11
N GLU A 88 16.06 16.23 -5.34
CA GLU A 88 16.24 15.03 -4.54
C GLU A 88 16.19 13.76 -5.41
N ALA A 89 17.18 12.88 -5.24
CA ALA A 89 17.22 11.60 -5.93
C ALA A 89 16.29 10.58 -5.27
N ILE A 90 15.02 10.57 -5.68
CA ILE A 90 14.02 9.63 -5.17
C ILE A 90 13.83 8.49 -6.17
N PRO A 91 13.98 7.21 -5.76
CA PRO A 91 13.71 6.08 -6.64
C PRO A 91 12.22 6.03 -7.00
N ARG A 92 11.91 5.36 -8.12
CA ARG A 92 10.50 5.02 -8.43
C ARG A 92 10.05 3.95 -7.45
N ILE A 93 8.88 4.14 -6.85
CA ILE A 93 8.30 3.20 -5.91
C ILE A 93 7.30 2.31 -6.66
N PRO A 94 7.45 0.98 -6.65
CA PRO A 94 6.44 0.08 -7.18
C PRO A 94 5.09 0.34 -6.52
N LEU A 95 4.07 0.60 -7.36
CA LEU A 95 2.70 0.86 -6.93
C LEU A 95 1.76 -0.16 -7.56
N LEU A 96 1.24 -1.06 -6.73
CA LEU A 96 0.27 -2.05 -7.14
C LEU A 96 -1.15 -1.55 -6.83
N THR A 97 -2.00 -1.47 -7.84
CA THR A 97 -3.39 -1.01 -7.68
C THR A 97 -4.35 -1.85 -8.51
N PRO A 98 -5.63 -1.95 -8.11
CA PRO A 98 -6.69 -2.38 -8.99
C PRO A 98 -6.73 -1.56 -10.28
N ARG A 99 -7.39 -2.09 -11.30
CA ARG A 99 -7.55 -1.43 -12.60
C ARG A 99 -8.56 -0.29 -12.54
N LEU A 100 -9.60 -0.45 -11.74
CA LEU A 100 -10.75 0.47 -11.67
C LEU A 100 -10.85 1.16 -10.30
N PRO A 101 -11.29 2.42 -10.25
CA PRO A 101 -11.67 3.26 -11.38
C PRO A 101 -10.45 3.78 -12.16
N ALA A 102 -10.56 3.77 -13.49
CA ALA A 102 -9.45 4.09 -14.39
C ALA A 102 -8.87 5.51 -14.19
N TRP A 103 -9.69 6.49 -13.81
CA TRP A 103 -9.25 7.86 -13.59
C TRP A 103 -8.27 7.98 -12.42
N ALA A 104 -8.54 7.28 -11.31
CA ALA A 104 -7.67 7.32 -10.14
C ALA A 104 -6.31 6.71 -10.46
N ARG A 105 -6.31 5.55 -11.12
CA ARG A 105 -5.09 4.90 -11.56
C ARG A 105 -4.32 5.76 -12.57
N ALA A 106 -5.02 6.37 -13.54
CA ALA A 106 -4.38 7.24 -14.53
C ALA A 106 -3.64 8.40 -13.86
N GLU A 107 -4.27 9.06 -12.89
CA GLU A 107 -3.65 10.17 -12.15
C GLU A 107 -2.45 9.71 -11.33
N LEU A 108 -2.55 8.59 -10.63
CA LEU A 108 -1.46 8.04 -9.82
C LEU A 108 -0.25 7.61 -10.66
N CYS A 109 -0.45 7.29 -11.93
CA CYS A 109 0.61 6.82 -12.83
C CYS A 109 1.30 7.94 -13.64
N THR A 110 0.94 9.21 -13.41
CA THR A 110 1.65 10.35 -14.04
C THR A 110 2.96 10.67 -13.32
N ASN A 111 3.89 11.36 -14.03
CA ASN A 111 5.11 11.98 -13.49
C ASN A 111 6.16 11.02 -12.87
N ASP A 112 6.11 9.75 -13.16
CA ASP A 112 7.18 8.77 -12.91
C ASP A 112 7.65 8.57 -11.44
N VAL A 113 6.94 9.08 -10.44
CA VAL A 113 7.31 8.81 -9.04
C VAL A 113 6.95 7.38 -8.62
N PHE A 114 5.93 6.81 -9.25
CA PHE A 114 5.56 5.43 -9.06
C PHE A 114 5.88 4.57 -10.30
N GLU A 115 6.17 3.29 -10.05
CA GLU A 115 6.22 2.24 -11.05
C GLU A 115 4.90 1.45 -10.99
N PRO A 116 3.94 1.71 -11.93
CA PRO A 116 2.59 1.18 -11.77
C PRO A 116 2.48 -0.27 -12.23
N HIS A 117 1.88 -1.10 -11.39
CA HIS A 117 1.48 -2.47 -11.68
C HIS A 117 -0.02 -2.64 -11.46
N VAL A 118 -0.69 -3.38 -12.35
CA VAL A 118 -2.10 -3.74 -12.16
C VAL A 118 -2.18 -5.00 -11.33
N ILE A 119 -3.02 -4.98 -10.30
CA ILE A 119 -3.36 -6.19 -9.55
C ILE A 119 -4.40 -6.98 -10.34
N GLU A 120 -4.22 -8.29 -10.39
CA GLU A 120 -5.16 -9.27 -10.92
C GLU A 120 -5.25 -10.43 -9.92
N ASP A 121 -6.35 -11.17 -9.95
CA ASP A 121 -6.51 -12.34 -9.09
C ASP A 121 -5.41 -13.37 -9.36
N GLY A 122 -4.77 -13.82 -8.29
CA GLY A 122 -3.63 -14.73 -8.36
C GLY A 122 -2.29 -14.08 -8.70
N LEU A 123 -2.23 -12.74 -8.86
CA LEU A 123 -0.95 -12.05 -9.07
C LEU A 123 0.02 -12.36 -7.92
N ARG A 124 1.24 -12.71 -8.28
CA ARG A 124 2.35 -12.89 -7.34
C ARG A 124 3.45 -11.87 -7.62
N PHE A 125 3.76 -11.08 -6.63
CA PHE A 125 4.82 -10.07 -6.69
C PHE A 125 5.92 -10.42 -5.68
N ARG A 126 7.18 -10.44 -6.12
CA ARG A 126 8.32 -10.82 -5.29
C ARG A 126 9.26 -9.65 -5.06
N MET A 127 9.77 -9.57 -3.83
CA MET A 127 10.78 -8.61 -3.41
C MET A 127 11.84 -9.34 -2.57
N GLY A 128 12.87 -9.85 -3.24
CA GLY A 128 13.81 -10.76 -2.60
C GLY A 128 13.11 -12.03 -2.11
N ASP A 129 13.23 -12.33 -0.81
CA ASP A 129 12.58 -13.49 -0.19
C ASP A 129 11.12 -13.23 0.25
N ALA A 130 10.68 -11.96 0.25
CA ALA A 130 9.29 -11.60 0.47
C ALA A 130 8.44 -11.85 -0.78
N ALA A 131 7.25 -12.41 -0.61
CA ALA A 131 6.31 -12.69 -1.70
C ALA A 131 4.90 -12.25 -1.31
N LEU A 132 4.29 -11.41 -2.15
CA LEU A 132 2.89 -11.02 -2.05
C LEU A 132 2.08 -11.84 -3.05
N GLU A 133 0.93 -12.31 -2.64
CA GLU A 133 -0.08 -12.95 -3.48
C GLU A 133 -1.39 -12.20 -3.31
N PHE A 134 -1.99 -11.78 -4.42
CA PHE A 134 -3.24 -11.02 -4.44
C PHE A 134 -4.39 -11.95 -4.76
N ILE A 135 -5.48 -11.83 -4.01
CA ILE A 135 -6.64 -12.70 -4.07
C ILE A 135 -7.87 -11.82 -4.25
N GLY A 136 -8.61 -12.02 -5.33
CA GLY A 136 -9.85 -11.29 -5.58
C GLY A 136 -10.86 -11.51 -4.44
N THR A 137 -11.45 -10.42 -3.93
CA THR A 137 -12.38 -10.44 -2.81
C THR A 137 -13.77 -9.98 -3.23
N VAL A 138 -14.77 -10.29 -2.41
CA VAL A 138 -16.15 -9.84 -2.61
C VAL A 138 -16.33 -8.45 -2.00
N HIS A 139 -16.45 -7.44 -2.85
CA HIS A 139 -16.68 -6.06 -2.45
C HIS A 139 -17.49 -5.30 -3.51
N LEU A 140 -17.90 -4.04 -3.22
CA LEU A 140 -18.68 -3.20 -4.13
C LEU A 140 -17.90 -2.74 -5.37
N VAL A 141 -16.57 -2.70 -5.25
CA VAL A 141 -15.65 -2.34 -6.32
C VAL A 141 -14.61 -3.44 -6.48
N GLU A 142 -13.79 -3.37 -7.55
CA GLU A 142 -12.64 -4.25 -7.74
C GLU A 142 -11.72 -4.19 -6.52
N SER A 143 -11.57 -5.31 -5.81
CA SER A 143 -10.88 -5.40 -4.52
C SER A 143 -10.08 -6.69 -4.39
N TYR A 144 -8.95 -6.58 -3.70
CA TYR A 144 -8.03 -7.69 -3.49
C TYR A 144 -7.55 -7.77 -2.05
N GLY A 145 -7.60 -8.97 -1.49
CA GLY A 145 -6.85 -9.31 -0.30
C GLY A 145 -5.38 -9.59 -0.65
N VAL A 146 -4.51 -9.45 0.33
CA VAL A 146 -3.07 -9.65 0.18
C VAL A 146 -2.59 -10.70 1.15
N ARG A 147 -1.92 -11.73 0.65
CA ARG A 147 -1.18 -12.71 1.45
C ARG A 147 0.32 -12.46 1.28
N LEU A 148 0.97 -11.97 2.34
CA LEU A 148 2.41 -11.74 2.37
C LEU A 148 3.12 -12.89 3.07
N LYS A 149 4.08 -13.51 2.39
CA LYS A 149 4.97 -14.54 2.94
C LYS A 149 6.38 -13.98 3.05
N ALA A 150 6.95 -14.00 4.25
CA ALA A 150 8.33 -13.61 4.52
C ALA A 150 8.81 -14.25 5.83
N GLU A 151 10.11 -14.57 5.94
CA GLU A 151 10.74 -15.07 7.17
C GLU A 151 10.04 -16.34 7.75
N GLY A 152 9.49 -17.19 6.87
CA GLY A 152 8.75 -18.40 7.26
C GLY A 152 7.38 -18.11 7.88
N ARG A 153 6.87 -16.90 7.78
CA ARG A 153 5.57 -16.46 8.29
C ARG A 153 4.65 -16.03 7.15
N THR A 154 3.36 -16.02 7.44
CA THR A 154 2.34 -15.50 6.53
C THR A 154 1.49 -14.48 7.27
N LEU A 155 1.32 -13.31 6.65
CA LEU A 155 0.35 -12.29 7.04
C LEU A 155 -0.74 -12.26 5.96
N ALA A 156 -2.00 -12.24 6.35
CA ALA A 156 -3.12 -12.00 5.44
C ALA A 156 -3.79 -10.67 5.79
N TYR A 157 -4.06 -9.88 4.75
CA TYR A 157 -4.81 -8.63 4.82
C TYR A 157 -6.02 -8.75 3.88
N SER A 158 -7.21 -8.55 4.39
CA SER A 158 -8.43 -8.74 3.60
C SER A 158 -8.79 -7.54 2.73
N GLY A 159 -8.29 -6.34 3.06
CA GLY A 159 -8.97 -5.12 2.64
C GLY A 159 -10.41 -5.15 3.13
N ASP A 160 -11.29 -4.45 2.42
CA ASP A 160 -12.73 -4.57 2.62
C ASP A 160 -13.24 -5.78 1.84
N ALA A 161 -13.60 -6.83 2.56
CA ALA A 161 -14.06 -8.06 1.95
C ALA A 161 -15.29 -8.62 2.65
N GLY A 162 -16.27 -9.03 1.87
CA GLY A 162 -17.29 -9.97 2.32
C GLY A 162 -16.68 -11.34 2.60
N VAL A 163 -17.51 -12.32 2.93
CA VAL A 163 -17.05 -13.69 3.16
C VAL A 163 -16.32 -14.19 1.90
N CYS A 164 -15.03 -14.48 2.04
CA CYS A 164 -14.14 -14.91 0.96
C CYS A 164 -13.36 -16.16 1.40
N PRO A 165 -13.82 -17.37 1.03
CA PRO A 165 -13.16 -18.62 1.45
C PRO A 165 -11.73 -18.80 0.91
N GLN A 166 -11.34 -18.04 -0.12
CA GLN A 166 -10.02 -18.10 -0.76
C GLN A 166 -8.93 -17.36 0.02
N LEU A 167 -9.31 -16.42 0.89
CA LEU A 167 -8.41 -15.60 1.70
C LEU A 167 -8.07 -16.31 3.02
#